data_31287d23094b1f28bd4426b09bf15488
#
_entry.id   31287d23094b1f28bd4426b09bf15488
#
_cell.length_a   1.000
_cell.length_b   1.000
_cell.length_c   1.000
_cell.angle_alpha   90.00
_cell.angle_beta   90.00
_cell.angle_gamma   90.00
#
_symmetry.space_group_name_H-M   'P 1'
#
loop_
_entity.id
_entity.type
_entity.pdbx_description
1 polymer ?
#
loop_
_entity_poly.entity_id
_entity_poly.type
_entity_poly.pdbx_seq_one_letter_code
_entity_poly.pdbx_strand_id
1 'polypeptide(L)'
;MLIHQISVTEHLNIILKNYIPHHSWERCAIPNTLKIKSGRDLPDIQSTLPDIRINLTRVGVKNVKKLVEVSRPEKRPVIFISNFDVFVDLPGSLKGANLSRNFEVIDEVLQQAIDGDVKEIENLCSVVARKLLDRHEYADRTEVLMNSQFMVKRETPVSHTSCHEVVKVHARAVARRTFREPIVRKSIGAEVTGMTACPCAQDIMKERAMTVLQNLEIPKEKIEAFLGEVPMATHNQRGRGFLCIEIDDDQHVKLEKIIRILKESMSSSIFELLKRGDESYVVLSAHKNPRFVEDCVREIAKKVLAEFKELPGDSLITIKQTNEESIHQHDAYAERQATIAELFYELNGDSTEG
;
A
#
# COMPACT_ATOMS: atom_id res chain seq x y z
N MET A 1 -16.36 -31.28 34.04
CA MET A 1 -17.08 -31.10 32.77
C MET A 1 -16.08 -30.61 31.76
N LEU A 2 -15.47 -31.57 30.99
CA LEU A 2 -14.43 -31.30 29.99
C LEU A 2 -15.10 -30.87 28.70
N ILE A 3 -14.81 -29.66 28.25
CA ILE A 3 -15.16 -29.21 26.88
C ILE A 3 -13.92 -29.40 26.02
N HIS A 4 -13.99 -30.37 25.12
CA HIS A 4 -12.97 -30.63 24.12
C HIS A 4 -12.79 -29.42 23.20
N GLN A 5 -11.56 -28.95 23.11
CA GLN A 5 -11.09 -28.07 22.04
C GLN A 5 -10.98 -28.91 20.75
N ILE A 6 -11.95 -28.78 19.87
CA ILE A 6 -11.84 -29.31 18.51
C ILE A 6 -11.04 -28.30 17.67
N SER A 7 -9.97 -28.76 17.05
CA SER A 7 -9.07 -27.94 16.25
C SER A 7 -9.77 -27.40 14.99
N VAL A 8 -9.43 -26.18 14.58
CA VAL A 8 -9.98 -25.50 13.39
C VAL A 8 -9.79 -26.34 12.12
N THR A 9 -8.78 -27.18 12.08
CA THR A 9 -8.47 -28.12 10.96
C THR A 9 -9.52 -29.23 10.82
N GLU A 10 -10.14 -29.69 11.92
CA GLU A 10 -11.20 -30.70 11.86
C GLU A 10 -12.53 -30.12 11.38
N HIS A 11 -12.83 -28.87 11.69
CA HIS A 11 -14.03 -28.19 11.19
C HIS A 11 -13.99 -27.90 9.68
N LEU A 12 -12.81 -27.56 9.13
CA LEU A 12 -12.64 -27.38 7.69
C LEU A 12 -12.79 -28.70 6.91
N ASN A 13 -12.33 -29.80 7.47
CA ASN A 13 -12.50 -31.13 6.86
C ASN A 13 -13.94 -31.62 6.86
N ILE A 14 -14.76 -31.22 7.85
CA ILE A 14 -16.19 -31.59 7.90
C ILE A 14 -16.99 -30.77 6.89
N ILE A 15 -16.67 -29.49 6.69
CA ILE A 15 -17.35 -28.63 5.71
C ILE A 15 -17.04 -29.06 4.28
N LEU A 16 -15.80 -29.45 3.98
CA LEU A 16 -15.41 -29.90 2.64
C LEU A 16 -15.98 -31.27 2.25
N LYS A 17 -16.21 -32.17 3.21
CA LYS A 17 -16.83 -33.50 2.95
C LYS A 17 -18.31 -33.43 2.59
N ASN A 18 -19.03 -32.40 2.99
CA ASN A 18 -20.49 -32.29 2.80
C ASN A 18 -20.89 -31.51 1.54
N TYR A 19 -19.96 -30.94 0.79
CA TYR A 19 -20.27 -30.08 -0.39
C TYR A 19 -19.80 -30.62 -1.73
N ILE A 20 -19.19 -31.81 -1.80
CA ILE A 20 -18.80 -32.44 -3.07
C ILE A 20 -19.66 -33.68 -3.29
N PRO A 21 -20.59 -33.71 -4.26
CA PRO A 21 -21.32 -34.94 -4.62
C PRO A 21 -20.33 -35.97 -5.10
N HIS A 22 -20.46 -37.16 -4.58
CA HIS A 22 -19.75 -38.35 -5.06
C HIS A 22 -20.11 -38.64 -6.52
N HIS A 23 -19.44 -37.99 -7.46
CA HIS A 23 -19.30 -38.54 -8.80
C HIS A 23 -18.00 -39.34 -8.87
N SER A 24 -18.13 -40.59 -9.20
CA SER A 24 -17.08 -41.55 -9.44
C SER A 24 -16.00 -40.95 -10.35
N TRP A 25 -14.83 -40.70 -9.79
CA TRP A 25 -13.61 -40.51 -10.58
C TRP A 25 -13.23 -41.85 -11.14
N GLU A 26 -13.79 -42.23 -12.31
CA GLU A 26 -13.18 -43.26 -13.13
C GLU A 26 -11.74 -42.78 -13.40
N ARG A 27 -10.80 -43.60 -12.94
CA ARG A 27 -9.38 -43.42 -13.24
C ARG A 27 -9.23 -43.39 -14.76
N CYS A 28 -9.04 -42.18 -15.30
CA CYS A 28 -8.46 -42.07 -16.63
C CYS A 28 -7.09 -42.75 -16.55
N ALA A 29 -7.03 -43.96 -17.05
CA ALA A 29 -5.78 -44.71 -17.21
C ALA A 29 -4.95 -43.92 -18.23
N ILE A 30 -3.97 -43.15 -17.75
CA ILE A 30 -2.93 -42.58 -18.62
C ILE A 30 -2.26 -43.76 -19.31
N PRO A 31 -2.22 -43.76 -20.65
CA PRO A 31 -1.56 -44.87 -21.37
C PRO A 31 -0.13 -45.00 -20.87
N ASN A 32 0.26 -46.21 -20.50
CA ASN A 32 1.53 -46.57 -19.87
C ASN A 32 2.77 -46.41 -20.79
N THR A 33 2.69 -45.54 -21.81
CA THR A 33 3.73 -45.34 -22.85
C THR A 33 4.46 -44.02 -22.80
N LEU A 34 4.05 -43.06 -21.92
CA LEU A 34 4.85 -41.87 -21.69
C LEU A 34 5.87 -42.15 -20.59
N LYS A 35 7.06 -42.62 -20.94
CA LYS A 35 8.23 -42.56 -20.08
C LYS A 35 8.55 -41.09 -19.90
N ILE A 36 8.07 -40.47 -18.81
CA ILE A 36 8.48 -39.10 -18.40
C ILE A 36 9.97 -39.19 -18.10
N LYS A 37 10.79 -38.54 -18.94
CA LYS A 37 12.23 -38.43 -18.68
C LYS A 37 12.43 -37.74 -17.32
N SER A 38 13.40 -38.23 -16.55
CA SER A 38 13.81 -37.56 -15.32
C SER A 38 14.35 -36.13 -15.66
N GLY A 39 14.22 -35.18 -14.76
CA GLY A 39 14.66 -33.79 -15.03
C GLY A 39 16.14 -33.65 -15.46
N ARG A 40 16.96 -34.69 -15.23
CA ARG A 40 18.38 -34.76 -15.66
C ARG A 40 18.54 -35.04 -17.16
N ASP A 41 17.52 -35.59 -17.82
CA ASP A 41 17.57 -36.00 -19.25
C ASP A 41 16.90 -34.94 -20.16
N LEU A 42 16.41 -33.84 -19.62
CA LEU A 42 15.78 -32.76 -20.38
C LEU A 42 16.81 -31.69 -20.78
N PRO A 43 16.78 -31.21 -22.04
CA PRO A 43 17.69 -30.14 -22.47
C PRO A 43 17.41 -28.85 -21.74
N ASP A 44 18.45 -28.17 -21.27
CA ASP A 44 18.34 -26.81 -20.71
C ASP A 44 18.24 -25.78 -21.83
N ILE A 45 17.02 -25.54 -22.30
CA ILE A 45 16.75 -24.60 -23.40
C ILE A 45 16.96 -23.16 -22.93
N GLN A 46 16.77 -22.87 -21.64
CA GLN A 46 16.87 -21.52 -21.08
C GLN A 46 18.29 -20.97 -21.14
N SER A 47 19.29 -21.83 -21.01
CA SER A 47 20.73 -21.50 -21.11
C SER A 47 21.23 -21.37 -22.55
N THR A 48 20.39 -21.66 -23.56
CA THR A 48 20.81 -21.51 -24.98
C THR A 48 20.78 -20.04 -25.42
N LEU A 49 21.44 -19.74 -26.54
CA LEU A 49 21.39 -18.41 -27.14
C LEU A 49 20.02 -18.14 -27.77
N PRO A 50 19.44 -16.96 -27.59
CA PRO A 50 18.23 -16.56 -28.30
C PRO A 50 18.55 -16.15 -29.74
N ASP A 51 17.55 -16.23 -30.62
CA ASP A 51 17.67 -15.75 -32.01
C ASP A 51 17.88 -14.23 -32.09
N ILE A 52 17.27 -13.51 -31.15
CA ILE A 52 17.39 -12.05 -31.01
C ILE A 52 18.05 -11.74 -29.66
N ARG A 53 19.25 -11.18 -29.70
CA ARG A 53 20.09 -10.91 -28.52
C ARG A 53 19.83 -9.51 -27.95
N ILE A 54 18.75 -9.33 -27.22
CA ILE A 54 18.38 -8.09 -26.53
C ILE A 54 18.34 -8.36 -25.03
N ASN A 55 18.97 -7.47 -24.22
CA ASN A 55 18.83 -7.51 -22.78
C ASN A 55 17.41 -7.16 -22.35
N LEU A 56 16.86 -7.92 -21.42
CA LEU A 56 15.52 -7.65 -20.86
C LEU A 56 15.65 -7.08 -19.44
N THR A 57 15.00 -5.96 -19.21
CA THR A 57 15.05 -5.25 -17.91
C THR A 57 14.30 -5.99 -16.81
N ARG A 58 13.22 -6.68 -17.17
CA ARG A 58 12.38 -7.45 -16.25
C ARG A 58 11.87 -8.72 -16.88
N VAL A 59 12.25 -9.85 -16.32
CA VAL A 59 11.70 -11.19 -16.63
C VAL A 59 11.32 -11.82 -15.30
N GLY A 60 10.13 -12.37 -15.17
CA GLY A 60 9.74 -12.92 -13.88
C GLY A 60 8.30 -13.37 -13.81
N VAL A 61 7.77 -13.43 -12.61
CA VAL A 61 6.41 -13.89 -12.30
C VAL A 61 5.61 -12.75 -11.67
N LYS A 62 4.31 -12.72 -11.96
CA LYS A 62 3.38 -11.73 -11.44
C LYS A 62 2.18 -12.39 -10.77
N ASN A 63 1.54 -11.64 -9.86
CA ASN A 63 0.32 -12.06 -9.17
C ASN A 63 0.49 -13.37 -8.37
N VAL A 64 1.66 -13.63 -7.81
CA VAL A 64 1.91 -14.78 -6.94
C VAL A 64 1.27 -14.52 -5.58
N LYS A 65 0.17 -15.22 -5.30
CA LYS A 65 -0.55 -15.07 -4.03
C LYS A 65 0.08 -15.94 -2.95
N LYS A 66 0.42 -15.33 -1.83
CA LYS A 66 0.98 -16.01 -0.64
C LYS A 66 0.34 -15.47 0.64
N LEU A 67 0.26 -16.34 1.64
CA LEU A 67 0.00 -15.91 3.02
C LEU A 67 1.31 -15.41 3.62
N VAL A 68 1.27 -14.20 4.16
CA VAL A 68 2.38 -13.60 4.89
C VAL A 68 1.96 -13.46 6.34
N GLU A 69 2.71 -14.06 7.23
CA GLU A 69 2.54 -13.93 8.67
C GLU A 69 3.66 -13.04 9.21
N VAL A 70 3.28 -11.95 9.88
CA VAL A 70 4.22 -11.04 10.53
C VAL A 70 4.03 -11.12 12.04
N SER A 71 5.04 -11.63 12.72
CA SER A 71 5.09 -11.71 14.18
C SER A 71 5.17 -10.32 14.78
N ARG A 72 4.45 -10.09 15.89
CA ARG A 72 4.51 -8.85 16.67
C ARG A 72 4.82 -9.17 18.14
N PRO A 73 5.78 -8.46 18.77
CA PRO A 73 6.04 -8.66 20.19
C PRO A 73 4.75 -8.50 21.01
N GLU A 74 4.48 -9.46 21.90
CA GLU A 74 3.35 -9.45 22.85
C GLU A 74 1.94 -9.34 22.24
N LYS A 75 1.80 -9.48 20.91
CA LYS A 75 0.51 -9.45 20.21
C LYS A 75 0.37 -10.66 19.30
N ARG A 76 -0.88 -10.99 18.97
CA ARG A 76 -1.14 -12.03 17.97
C ARG A 76 -0.49 -11.64 16.64
N PRO A 77 0.10 -12.61 15.91
CA PRO A 77 0.63 -12.36 14.59
C PRO A 77 -0.47 -11.83 13.64
N VAL A 78 -0.07 -11.07 12.65
CA VAL A 78 -0.98 -10.58 11.61
C VAL A 78 -0.75 -11.38 10.36
N ILE A 79 -1.83 -11.89 9.79
CA ILE A 79 -1.81 -12.68 8.56
C ILE A 79 -2.40 -11.83 7.44
N PHE A 80 -1.67 -11.73 6.32
CA PHE A 80 -2.11 -11.04 5.12
C PHE A 80 -2.14 -12.00 3.93
N ILE A 81 -3.09 -11.78 3.03
CA ILE A 81 -3.01 -12.32 1.68
C ILE A 81 -2.27 -11.29 0.83
N SER A 82 -1.07 -11.63 0.41
CA SER A 82 -0.20 -10.74 -0.35
C SER A 82 -0.02 -11.22 -1.79
N ASN A 83 0.03 -10.27 -2.72
CA ASN A 83 0.41 -10.52 -4.10
C ASN A 83 1.87 -10.11 -4.29
N PHE A 84 2.69 -11.01 -4.81
CA PHE A 84 4.06 -10.75 -5.17
C PHE A 84 4.22 -10.70 -6.69
N ASP A 85 4.92 -9.66 -7.16
CA ASP A 85 5.51 -9.60 -8.49
C ASP A 85 7.04 -9.66 -8.30
N VAL A 86 7.71 -10.56 -9.00
CA VAL A 86 9.14 -10.84 -8.81
C VAL A 86 9.83 -10.87 -10.15
N PHE A 87 10.88 -10.08 -10.29
CA PHE A 87 11.60 -9.91 -11.54
C PHE A 87 13.11 -10.00 -11.35
N VAL A 88 13.78 -10.48 -12.39
CA VAL A 88 15.23 -10.40 -12.59
C VAL A 88 15.47 -9.75 -13.96
N ASP A 89 16.61 -9.14 -14.16
CA ASP A 89 17.06 -8.82 -15.52
C ASP A 89 17.61 -10.05 -16.22
N LEU A 90 17.59 -10.05 -17.54
CA LEU A 90 18.05 -11.17 -18.34
C LEU A 90 18.98 -10.65 -19.44
N PRO A 91 20.25 -11.07 -19.46
CA PRO A 91 21.17 -10.69 -20.53
C PRO A 91 20.77 -11.30 -21.86
N GLY A 92 21.06 -10.62 -22.96
CA GLY A 92 20.79 -11.11 -24.32
C GLY A 92 21.54 -12.35 -24.75
N SER A 93 22.41 -12.88 -23.89
CA SER A 93 23.11 -14.15 -24.08
C SER A 93 22.30 -15.38 -23.62
N LEU A 94 21.19 -15.19 -22.89
CA LEU A 94 20.33 -16.25 -22.38
C LEU A 94 18.94 -16.19 -23.00
N LYS A 95 18.40 -17.35 -23.39
CA LYS A 95 17.07 -17.46 -24.00
C LYS A 95 15.95 -17.28 -22.99
N GLY A 96 16.15 -17.69 -21.72
CA GLY A 96 15.14 -17.59 -20.69
C GLY A 96 15.68 -17.62 -19.27
N ALA A 97 14.87 -17.13 -18.32
CA ALA A 97 15.14 -17.21 -16.90
C ALA A 97 14.52 -18.48 -16.27
N ASN A 98 15.17 -19.02 -15.25
CA ASN A 98 14.66 -20.15 -14.47
C ASN A 98 13.62 -19.68 -13.46
N LEU A 99 12.38 -19.45 -13.90
CA LEU A 99 11.32 -18.82 -13.10
C LEU A 99 10.88 -19.63 -11.88
N SER A 100 11.09 -20.96 -11.86
CA SER A 100 10.84 -21.80 -10.67
C SER A 100 11.64 -21.33 -9.45
N ARG A 101 12.86 -20.83 -9.63
CA ARG A 101 13.71 -20.29 -8.57
C ARG A 101 13.04 -19.11 -7.84
N ASN A 102 12.20 -18.35 -8.53
CA ASN A 102 11.49 -17.23 -7.92
C ASN A 102 10.49 -17.70 -6.86
N PHE A 103 9.76 -18.81 -7.15
CA PHE A 103 8.81 -19.40 -6.21
C PHE A 103 9.52 -20.02 -5.00
N GLU A 104 10.60 -20.77 -5.26
CA GLU A 104 11.40 -21.43 -4.22
C GLU A 104 11.94 -20.39 -3.21
N VAL A 105 12.48 -19.26 -3.71
CA VAL A 105 13.00 -18.18 -2.84
C VAL A 105 11.89 -17.52 -2.04
N ILE A 106 10.73 -17.24 -2.66
CA ILE A 106 9.60 -16.65 -1.92
C ILE A 106 9.19 -17.59 -0.77
N ASP A 107 8.99 -18.87 -1.04
CA ASP A 107 8.55 -19.83 -0.03
C ASP A 107 9.59 -20.01 1.09
N GLU A 108 10.87 -20.07 0.75
CA GLU A 108 11.96 -20.14 1.72
C GLU A 108 11.98 -18.92 2.66
N VAL A 109 11.84 -17.71 2.11
CA VAL A 109 11.87 -16.47 2.92
C VAL A 109 10.61 -16.31 3.75
N LEU A 110 9.44 -16.70 3.24
CA LEU A 110 8.20 -16.69 4.00
C LEU A 110 8.26 -17.65 5.18
N GLN A 111 8.87 -18.82 5.01
CA GLN A 111 9.08 -19.76 6.12
C GLN A 111 9.99 -19.16 7.20
N GLN A 112 11.08 -18.51 6.81
CA GLN A 112 11.97 -17.81 7.75
C GLN A 112 11.28 -16.65 8.49
N ALA A 113 10.36 -15.95 7.82
CA ALA A 113 9.57 -14.88 8.45
C ALA A 113 8.64 -15.44 9.56
N ILE A 114 8.07 -16.62 9.36
CA ILE A 114 7.26 -17.32 10.38
C ILE A 114 8.13 -17.67 11.59
N ASP A 115 9.37 -18.10 11.37
CA ASP A 115 10.34 -18.44 12.43
C ASP A 115 10.85 -17.19 13.20
N GLY A 116 10.46 -15.98 12.78
CA GLY A 116 10.69 -14.72 13.51
C GLY A 116 11.89 -13.89 13.06
N ASP A 117 12.58 -14.29 11.98
CA ASP A 117 13.77 -13.59 11.48
C ASP A 117 13.42 -12.30 10.73
N VAL A 118 12.20 -12.17 10.19
CA VAL A 118 11.75 -10.99 9.42
C VAL A 118 10.54 -10.36 10.09
N LYS A 119 10.72 -9.17 10.66
CA LYS A 119 9.68 -8.48 11.46
C LYS A 119 8.91 -7.41 10.67
N GLU A 120 9.41 -6.98 9.54
CA GLU A 120 8.87 -5.85 8.76
C GLU A 120 8.65 -6.25 7.30
N ILE A 121 7.60 -5.73 6.70
CA ILE A 121 7.14 -6.13 5.36
C ILE A 121 8.16 -5.74 4.27
N GLU A 122 8.76 -4.55 4.37
CA GLU A 122 9.79 -4.08 3.43
C GLU A 122 11.07 -4.90 3.54
N ASN A 123 11.41 -5.37 4.72
CA ASN A 123 12.56 -6.27 4.93
C ASN A 123 12.32 -7.64 4.30
N LEU A 124 11.07 -8.13 4.30
CA LEU A 124 10.71 -9.34 3.58
C LEU A 124 11.06 -9.22 2.08
N CYS A 125 10.66 -8.11 1.45
CA CYS A 125 10.98 -7.85 0.05
C CYS A 125 12.50 -7.75 -0.18
N SER A 126 13.24 -7.10 0.74
CA SER A 126 14.70 -6.98 0.67
C SER A 126 15.39 -8.34 0.72
N VAL A 127 15.01 -9.19 1.67
CA VAL A 127 15.58 -10.54 1.81
C VAL A 127 15.27 -11.39 0.57
N VAL A 128 14.04 -11.35 0.05
CA VAL A 128 13.69 -12.04 -1.20
C VAL A 128 14.54 -11.54 -2.36
N ALA A 129 14.69 -10.21 -2.51
CA ALA A 129 15.46 -9.63 -3.61
C ALA A 129 16.95 -10.02 -3.57
N ARG A 130 17.57 -10.06 -2.38
CA ARG A 130 18.96 -10.52 -2.21
C ARG A 130 19.11 -12.01 -2.59
N LYS A 131 18.27 -12.87 -2.03
CA LYS A 131 18.32 -14.31 -2.33
C LYS A 131 18.07 -14.63 -3.81
N LEU A 132 17.21 -13.85 -4.47
CA LEU A 132 17.01 -13.97 -5.92
C LEU A 132 18.29 -13.64 -6.69
N LEU A 133 19.02 -12.60 -6.27
CA LEU A 133 20.27 -12.23 -6.89
C LEU A 133 21.33 -13.36 -6.76
N ASP A 134 21.34 -14.06 -5.61
CA ASP A 134 22.21 -15.22 -5.38
C ASP A 134 21.80 -16.43 -6.23
N ARG A 135 20.50 -16.69 -6.38
CA ARG A 135 19.97 -17.83 -7.15
C ARG A 135 20.07 -17.62 -8.68
N HIS A 136 20.07 -16.35 -9.13
CA HIS A 136 20.21 -16.00 -10.54
C HIS A 136 21.57 -15.34 -10.77
N GLU A 137 22.63 -16.15 -10.85
CA GLU A 137 24.02 -15.70 -10.95
C GLU A 137 24.28 -14.78 -12.15
N TYR A 138 23.48 -14.91 -13.22
CA TYR A 138 23.56 -14.09 -14.42
C TYR A 138 22.88 -12.71 -14.29
N ALA A 139 22.08 -12.52 -13.24
CA ALA A 139 21.35 -11.27 -13.06
C ALA A 139 22.17 -10.23 -12.31
N ASP A 140 22.13 -8.99 -12.79
CA ASP A 140 22.74 -7.83 -12.14
C ASP A 140 21.70 -7.09 -11.27
N ARG A 141 20.40 -7.33 -11.52
CA ARG A 141 19.31 -6.66 -10.84
C ARG A 141 18.14 -7.59 -10.58
N THR A 142 17.65 -7.56 -9.35
CA THR A 142 16.39 -8.21 -8.99
C THR A 142 15.42 -7.18 -8.43
N GLU A 143 14.12 -7.44 -8.56
CA GLU A 143 13.06 -6.57 -8.06
C GLU A 143 11.90 -7.39 -7.54
N VAL A 144 11.45 -7.06 -6.35
CA VAL A 144 10.31 -7.69 -5.67
C VAL A 144 9.32 -6.59 -5.31
N LEU A 145 8.07 -6.77 -5.70
CA LEU A 145 6.95 -5.94 -5.30
C LEU A 145 5.96 -6.79 -4.51
N MET A 146 5.46 -6.25 -3.43
CA MET A 146 4.41 -6.87 -2.64
C MET A 146 3.27 -5.87 -2.45
N ASN A 147 2.06 -6.33 -2.76
CA ASN A 147 0.83 -5.59 -2.51
C ASN A 147 -0.06 -6.43 -1.59
N SER A 148 -0.54 -5.81 -0.51
CA SER A 148 -1.35 -6.48 0.49
C SER A 148 -2.50 -5.61 0.96
N GLN A 149 -3.51 -6.23 1.57
CA GLN A 149 -4.56 -5.51 2.30
C GLN A 149 -4.41 -5.82 3.78
N PHE A 150 -4.39 -4.77 4.57
CA PHE A 150 -4.25 -4.85 6.01
C PHE A 150 -5.51 -4.30 6.70
N MET A 151 -6.07 -5.10 7.60
CA MET A 151 -7.23 -4.70 8.38
C MET A 151 -6.79 -4.07 9.70
N VAL A 152 -7.08 -2.79 9.88
CA VAL A 152 -6.75 -2.01 11.08
C VAL A 152 -7.99 -1.87 11.94
N LYS A 153 -7.88 -2.19 13.23
CA LYS A 153 -8.93 -1.91 14.21
C LYS A 153 -8.88 -0.42 14.58
N ARG A 154 -10.03 0.24 14.57
CA ARG A 154 -10.20 1.65 14.93
C ARG A 154 -11.37 1.85 15.90
N GLU A 155 -11.43 3.04 16.46
CA GLU A 155 -12.59 3.51 17.22
C GLU A 155 -13.21 4.72 16.52
N THR A 156 -14.52 4.82 16.58
CA THR A 156 -15.25 5.98 16.07
C THR A 156 -15.03 7.20 16.96
N PRO A 157 -15.13 8.44 16.42
CA PRO A 157 -14.60 9.64 17.09
C PRO A 157 -15.36 10.09 18.33
N VAL A 158 -16.64 9.74 18.44
CA VAL A 158 -17.53 10.20 19.52
C VAL A 158 -18.04 9.03 20.37
N SER A 159 -18.55 7.99 19.73
CA SER A 159 -19.15 6.86 20.45
C SER A 159 -18.11 5.81 20.86
N HIS A 160 -16.85 5.94 20.43
CA HIS A 160 -15.76 4.99 20.69
C HIS A 160 -16.10 3.54 20.33
N THR A 161 -17.00 3.37 19.35
CA THR A 161 -17.37 2.05 18.86
C THR A 161 -16.27 1.47 18.03
N SER A 162 -15.88 0.23 18.32
CA SER A 162 -14.85 -0.47 17.54
C SER A 162 -15.34 -0.81 16.13
N CYS A 163 -14.55 -0.47 15.14
CA CYS A 163 -14.78 -0.79 13.73
C CYS A 163 -13.46 -1.19 13.05
N HIS A 164 -13.55 -1.66 11.82
CA HIS A 164 -12.39 -2.04 11.03
C HIS A 164 -12.22 -1.12 9.82
N GLU A 165 -11.01 -1.04 9.36
CA GLU A 165 -10.63 -0.29 8.17
C GLU A 165 -9.64 -1.12 7.36
N VAL A 166 -9.83 -1.18 6.05
CA VAL A 166 -8.89 -1.81 5.13
C VAL A 166 -7.93 -0.76 4.60
N VAL A 167 -6.64 -1.00 4.82
CA VAL A 167 -5.53 -0.21 4.28
C VAL A 167 -4.80 -1.05 3.25
N LYS A 168 -4.52 -0.49 2.08
CA LYS A 168 -3.63 -1.16 1.13
C LYS A 168 -2.19 -0.84 1.48
N VAL A 169 -1.35 -1.86 1.51
CA VAL A 169 0.07 -1.76 1.84
C VAL A 169 0.89 -2.16 0.63
N HIS A 170 1.93 -1.40 0.35
CA HIS A 170 2.83 -1.59 -0.76
C HIS A 170 4.26 -1.67 -0.21
N ALA A 171 4.96 -2.73 -0.57
CA ALA A 171 6.39 -2.84 -0.31
C ALA A 171 7.11 -3.21 -1.61
N ARG A 172 8.32 -2.72 -1.75
CA ARG A 172 9.18 -3.01 -2.90
C ARG A 172 10.62 -3.07 -2.45
N ALA A 173 11.41 -3.96 -3.06
CA ALA A 173 12.85 -3.94 -2.93
C ALA A 173 13.51 -4.15 -4.29
N VAL A 174 14.61 -3.46 -4.51
CA VAL A 174 15.49 -3.64 -5.68
C VAL A 174 16.87 -3.92 -5.16
N ALA A 175 17.40 -5.10 -5.47
CA ALA A 175 18.79 -5.44 -5.21
C ALA A 175 19.61 -5.34 -6.51
N ARG A 176 20.80 -4.80 -6.41
CA ARG A 176 21.75 -4.66 -7.52
C ARG A 176 23.09 -5.28 -7.13
N ARG A 177 23.64 -6.10 -8.02
CA ARG A 177 24.95 -6.71 -7.87
C ARG A 177 26.04 -5.63 -7.95
N THR A 178 27.00 -5.71 -7.05
CA THR A 178 28.22 -4.90 -7.09
C THR A 178 29.44 -5.79 -6.91
N PHE A 179 30.63 -5.24 -7.03
CA PHE A 179 31.89 -5.98 -6.81
C PHE A 179 32.10 -6.42 -5.34
N ARG A 180 31.35 -5.85 -4.40
CA ARG A 180 31.41 -6.20 -2.98
C ARG A 180 30.10 -6.84 -2.55
N GLU A 181 29.30 -6.11 -1.77
CA GLU A 181 27.99 -6.53 -1.30
C GLU A 181 26.89 -5.96 -2.20
N PRO A 182 25.78 -6.68 -2.41
CA PRO A 182 24.64 -6.13 -3.14
C PRO A 182 24.09 -4.86 -2.50
N ILE A 183 23.86 -3.83 -3.30
CA ILE A 183 23.14 -2.63 -2.85
C ILE A 183 21.66 -2.89 -2.96
N VAL A 184 20.91 -2.62 -1.88
CA VAL A 184 19.45 -2.74 -1.86
C VAL A 184 18.83 -1.40 -1.51
N ARG A 185 17.83 -1.02 -2.32
CA ARG A 185 16.88 0.05 -2.02
C ARG A 185 15.53 -0.60 -1.77
N LYS A 186 14.88 -0.24 -0.67
CA LYS A 186 13.55 -0.75 -0.33
C LYS A 186 12.55 0.38 -0.16
N SER A 187 11.28 0.11 -0.39
CA SER A 187 10.20 1.09 -0.26
C SER A 187 9.06 0.50 0.55
N ILE A 188 8.46 1.32 1.38
CA ILE A 188 7.21 1.02 2.09
C ILE A 188 6.20 2.13 1.85
N GLY A 189 4.95 1.76 1.59
CA GLY A 189 3.88 2.71 1.34
C GLY A 189 2.52 2.18 1.75
N ALA A 190 1.56 3.09 1.79
CA ALA A 190 0.16 2.77 2.02
C ALA A 190 -0.75 3.59 1.12
N GLU A 191 -1.94 3.03 0.83
CA GLU A 191 -3.08 3.76 0.29
C GLU A 191 -4.22 3.71 1.30
N VAL A 192 -4.75 4.88 1.63
CA VAL A 192 -5.84 5.07 2.61
C VAL A 192 -6.97 5.83 1.92
N THR A 193 -8.20 5.39 2.20
CA THR A 193 -9.41 6.11 1.75
C THR A 193 -9.92 7.01 2.87
N GLY A 194 -10.22 8.26 2.53
CA GLY A 194 -10.85 9.24 3.41
C GLY A 194 -11.92 10.03 2.68
N MET A 195 -12.23 11.21 3.19
CA MET A 195 -13.18 12.15 2.60
C MET A 195 -12.47 13.47 2.31
N THR A 196 -12.77 14.07 1.15
CA THR A 196 -12.43 15.45 0.81
C THR A 196 -13.69 16.25 0.53
N ALA A 197 -13.67 17.52 0.90
CA ALA A 197 -14.76 18.48 0.69
C ALA A 197 -14.21 19.66 -0.14
N CYS A 198 -14.97 20.14 -1.11
CA CYS A 198 -14.49 21.14 -2.07
C CYS A 198 -14.45 22.54 -1.46
N PRO A 199 -13.28 23.21 -1.39
CA PRO A 199 -13.19 24.58 -0.90
C PRO A 199 -13.94 25.60 -1.79
N CYS A 200 -13.80 25.48 -3.11
CA CYS A 200 -14.40 26.42 -4.06
C CYS A 200 -15.93 26.47 -3.96
N ALA A 201 -16.60 25.32 -4.00
CA ALA A 201 -18.05 25.25 -3.85
C ALA A 201 -18.52 25.73 -2.47
N GLN A 202 -17.71 25.50 -1.44
CA GLN A 202 -17.99 26.01 -0.10
C GLN A 202 -17.99 27.55 -0.06
N ASP A 203 -16.99 28.18 -0.66
CA ASP A 203 -16.88 29.65 -0.70
C ASP A 203 -18.05 30.30 -1.46
N ILE A 204 -18.47 29.71 -2.58
CA ILE A 204 -19.67 30.14 -3.31
C ILE A 204 -20.91 30.08 -2.42
N MET A 205 -21.09 29.00 -1.67
CA MET A 205 -22.24 28.87 -0.75
C MET A 205 -22.14 29.85 0.42
N LYS A 206 -20.92 30.14 0.88
CA LYS A 206 -20.66 31.13 1.93
C LYS A 206 -21.02 32.55 1.47
N GLU A 207 -20.61 32.97 0.27
CA GLU A 207 -21.00 34.23 -0.34
C GLU A 207 -22.52 34.38 -0.50
N ARG A 208 -23.17 33.30 -0.93
CA ARG A 208 -24.64 33.26 -1.04
C ARG A 208 -25.31 33.46 0.31
N ALA A 209 -24.82 32.78 1.35
CA ALA A 209 -25.33 32.92 2.72
C ALA A 209 -25.12 34.37 3.25
N MET A 210 -23.93 34.96 3.01
CA MET A 210 -23.63 36.35 3.37
C MET A 210 -24.64 37.31 2.73
N THR A 211 -24.86 37.17 1.43
CA THR A 211 -25.81 38.05 0.70
C THR A 211 -27.23 37.93 1.27
N VAL A 212 -27.70 36.73 1.56
CA VAL A 212 -29.04 36.56 2.15
C VAL A 212 -29.15 37.17 3.55
N LEU A 213 -28.14 36.95 4.41
CA LEU A 213 -28.14 37.50 5.75
C LEU A 213 -28.03 39.03 5.76
N GLN A 214 -27.28 39.65 4.82
CA GLN A 214 -27.24 41.11 4.65
C GLN A 214 -28.60 41.69 4.22
N ASN A 215 -29.29 41.01 3.29
CA ASN A 215 -30.64 41.42 2.88
C ASN A 215 -31.67 41.31 3.97
N LEU A 216 -31.41 40.46 4.99
CA LEU A 216 -32.20 40.36 6.23
C LEU A 216 -31.76 41.36 7.30
N GLU A 217 -30.92 42.33 6.94
CA GLU A 217 -30.41 43.37 7.83
C GLU A 217 -29.67 42.87 9.08
N ILE A 218 -29.07 41.66 8.99
CA ILE A 218 -28.23 41.13 10.07
C ILE A 218 -26.89 41.85 10.10
N PRO A 219 -26.46 42.39 11.27
CA PRO A 219 -25.16 43.04 11.41
C PRO A 219 -23.99 42.17 10.96
N LYS A 220 -23.01 42.79 10.30
CA LYS A 220 -21.84 42.10 9.70
C LYS A 220 -21.10 41.22 10.70
N GLU A 221 -20.88 41.72 11.93
CA GLU A 221 -20.20 40.97 13.00
C GLU A 221 -20.93 39.69 13.39
N LYS A 222 -22.28 39.70 13.34
CA LYS A 222 -23.07 38.50 13.60
C LYS A 222 -23.03 37.50 12.43
N ILE A 223 -22.97 38.01 11.20
CA ILE A 223 -22.80 37.15 10.00
C ILE A 223 -21.44 36.48 10.06
N GLU A 224 -20.37 37.21 10.33
CA GLU A 224 -19.01 36.64 10.43
C GLU A 224 -18.92 35.61 11.55
N ALA A 225 -19.48 35.89 12.72
CA ALA A 225 -19.52 34.96 13.84
C ALA A 225 -20.29 33.64 13.46
N PHE A 226 -21.43 33.76 12.80
CA PHE A 226 -22.23 32.61 12.35
C PHE A 226 -21.44 31.76 11.35
N LEU A 227 -20.85 32.40 10.31
CA LEU A 227 -20.09 31.68 9.27
C LEU A 227 -18.77 31.14 9.79
N GLY A 228 -18.25 31.63 10.89
CA GLY A 228 -17.08 31.08 11.57
C GLY A 228 -17.40 29.79 12.34
N GLU A 229 -18.58 29.73 12.96
CA GLU A 229 -19.01 28.55 13.75
C GLU A 229 -19.66 27.46 12.91
N VAL A 230 -20.47 27.84 11.91
CA VAL A 230 -21.23 26.92 11.09
C VAL A 230 -20.59 26.82 9.70
N PRO A 231 -19.85 25.75 9.41
CA PRO A 231 -19.26 25.60 8.09
C PRO A 231 -20.35 25.39 7.04
N MET A 232 -20.23 26.11 5.92
CA MET A 232 -21.14 25.92 4.80
C MET A 232 -20.94 24.54 4.17
N ALA A 233 -22.07 23.90 3.86
CA ALA A 233 -22.04 22.61 3.17
C ALA A 233 -21.50 22.78 1.74
N THR A 234 -20.75 21.80 1.30
CA THR A 234 -20.22 21.70 -0.06
C THR A 234 -20.29 20.26 -0.54
N HIS A 235 -20.08 20.04 -1.84
CA HIS A 235 -19.93 18.66 -2.29
C HIS A 235 -18.69 18.02 -1.66
N ASN A 236 -18.82 16.74 -1.34
CA ASN A 236 -17.76 15.94 -0.79
C ASN A 236 -17.71 14.59 -1.50
N GLN A 237 -16.57 13.95 -1.45
CA GLN A 237 -16.30 12.71 -2.17
C GLN A 237 -15.26 11.87 -1.45
N ARG A 238 -15.11 10.62 -1.90
CA ARG A 238 -14.02 9.77 -1.45
C ARG A 238 -12.71 10.26 -2.02
N GLY A 239 -11.71 10.40 -1.15
CA GLY A 239 -10.33 10.67 -1.51
C GLY A 239 -9.47 9.45 -1.21
N ARG A 240 -8.60 9.07 -2.15
CA ARG A 240 -7.58 8.04 -1.96
C ARG A 240 -6.23 8.69 -1.91
N GLY A 241 -5.61 8.69 -0.73
CA GLY A 241 -4.26 9.16 -0.51
C GLY A 241 -3.27 8.02 -0.54
N PHE A 242 -2.16 8.19 -1.25
CA PHE A 242 -1.04 7.26 -1.33
C PHE A 242 0.25 7.96 -0.93
N LEU A 243 1.04 7.30 -0.08
CA LEU A 243 2.38 7.72 0.30
C LEU A 243 3.30 6.52 0.28
N CYS A 244 4.42 6.63 -0.42
CA CYS A 244 5.48 5.63 -0.47
C CYS A 244 6.83 6.31 -0.24
N ILE A 245 7.66 5.71 0.60
CA ILE A 245 8.98 6.19 0.98
C ILE A 245 10.00 5.13 0.59
N GLU A 246 10.98 5.50 -0.25
CA GLU A 246 12.11 4.66 -0.62
C GLU A 246 13.34 5.05 0.21
N ILE A 247 13.98 4.05 0.80
CA ILE A 247 15.07 4.16 1.76
C ILE A 247 16.17 3.12 1.46
N ASP A 248 17.32 3.29 2.09
CA ASP A 248 18.37 2.28 2.10
C ASP A 248 17.98 1.08 2.98
N ASP A 249 18.69 -0.03 2.78
CA ASP A 249 18.33 -1.32 3.39
C ASP A 249 18.47 -1.33 4.93
N ASP A 250 19.35 -0.53 5.49
CA ASP A 250 19.57 -0.38 6.92
C ASP A 250 18.58 0.55 7.63
N GLN A 251 17.72 1.25 6.88
CA GLN A 251 16.76 2.21 7.40
C GLN A 251 15.37 1.60 7.58
N HIS A 252 14.54 2.23 8.43
CA HIS A 252 13.19 1.78 8.77
C HIS A 252 12.20 2.92 8.79
N VAL A 253 11.03 2.67 8.21
CA VAL A 253 9.89 3.58 8.23
C VAL A 253 8.67 2.84 8.77
N LYS A 254 8.11 3.35 9.87
CA LYS A 254 6.92 2.74 10.48
C LYS A 254 5.69 2.98 9.63
N LEU A 255 5.05 1.91 9.17
CA LEU A 255 3.84 1.94 8.35
C LEU A 255 2.69 2.72 9.03
N GLU A 256 2.56 2.62 10.35
CA GLU A 256 1.55 3.35 11.12
C GLU A 256 1.69 4.87 10.99
N LYS A 257 2.92 5.38 10.88
CA LYS A 257 3.19 6.81 10.65
C LYS A 257 2.70 7.24 9.27
N ILE A 258 2.97 6.43 8.23
CA ILE A 258 2.48 6.67 6.87
C ILE A 258 0.95 6.73 6.85
N ILE A 259 0.28 5.73 7.44
CA ILE A 259 -1.18 5.65 7.51
C ILE A 259 -1.77 6.88 8.24
N ARG A 260 -1.17 7.28 9.36
CA ARG A 260 -1.59 8.47 10.12
C ARG A 260 -1.47 9.74 9.28
N ILE A 261 -0.34 9.98 8.65
CA ILE A 261 -0.10 11.15 7.78
C ILE A 261 -1.18 11.23 6.70
N LEU A 262 -1.46 10.13 6.00
CA LEU A 262 -2.48 10.09 4.96
C LEU A 262 -3.87 10.46 5.47
N LYS A 263 -4.28 9.91 6.62
CA LYS A 263 -5.59 10.18 7.23
C LYS A 263 -5.76 11.64 7.66
N GLU A 264 -4.73 12.20 8.25
CA GLU A 264 -4.74 13.58 8.75
C GLU A 264 -4.58 14.63 7.64
N SER A 265 -4.30 14.21 6.42
CA SER A 265 -4.07 15.10 5.27
C SER A 265 -5.30 15.26 4.38
N MET A 266 -6.38 14.55 4.63
CA MET A 266 -7.69 14.72 3.98
C MET A 266 -8.64 15.53 4.86
N SER A 267 -9.81 15.92 4.33
CA SER A 267 -10.79 16.72 5.07
C SER A 267 -11.35 15.99 6.27
N SER A 268 -11.62 14.69 6.16
CA SER A 268 -12.03 13.82 7.26
C SER A 268 -11.71 12.36 6.97
N SER A 269 -11.64 11.55 8.03
CA SER A 269 -11.65 10.09 7.93
C SER A 269 -13.06 9.56 7.63
N ILE A 270 -13.12 8.37 7.03
CA ILE A 270 -14.37 7.60 6.88
C ILE A 270 -14.32 6.36 7.79
N PHE A 271 -15.48 5.80 8.11
CA PHE A 271 -15.62 4.66 9.02
C PHE A 271 -16.64 3.65 8.48
N GLU A 272 -16.44 2.38 8.80
CA GLU A 272 -17.37 1.30 8.46
C GLU A 272 -18.71 1.44 9.20
N LEU A 273 -18.67 1.90 10.45
CA LEU A 273 -19.83 2.07 11.32
C LEU A 273 -19.78 3.44 11.99
N LEU A 274 -20.90 4.16 11.99
CA LEU A 274 -21.06 5.45 12.67
C LEU A 274 -22.42 5.46 13.40
N LYS A 275 -22.45 6.05 14.59
CA LYS A 275 -23.68 6.48 15.26
C LYS A 275 -23.95 7.95 14.92
N ARG A 276 -25.15 8.48 15.23
CA ARG A 276 -25.53 9.87 14.90
C ARG A 276 -24.50 10.93 15.35
N GLY A 277 -23.92 10.77 16.55
CA GLY A 277 -22.87 11.68 17.04
C GLY A 277 -21.60 11.61 16.21
N ASP A 278 -21.23 10.41 15.80
CA ASP A 278 -20.07 10.20 14.95
C ASP A 278 -20.29 10.76 13.54
N GLU A 279 -21.50 10.59 12.96
CA GLU A 279 -21.89 11.18 11.66
C GLU A 279 -21.78 12.71 11.71
N SER A 280 -22.35 13.33 12.76
CA SER A 280 -22.24 14.77 12.98
C SER A 280 -20.79 15.24 13.04
N TYR A 281 -19.95 14.52 13.79
CA TYR A 281 -18.53 14.84 13.88
C TYR A 281 -17.81 14.76 12.53
N VAL A 282 -18.03 13.70 11.75
CA VAL A 282 -17.41 13.48 10.43
C VAL A 282 -17.82 14.58 9.46
N VAL A 283 -19.12 14.91 9.40
CA VAL A 283 -19.65 15.97 8.52
C VAL A 283 -19.10 17.34 8.90
N LEU A 284 -19.13 17.70 10.18
CA LEU A 284 -18.56 18.98 10.65
C LEU A 284 -17.05 19.07 10.39
N SER A 285 -16.32 17.99 10.67
CA SER A 285 -14.86 17.95 10.45
C SER A 285 -14.51 18.13 8.96
N ALA A 286 -15.24 17.44 8.06
CA ALA A 286 -15.01 17.54 6.64
C ALA A 286 -15.24 18.98 6.12
N HIS A 287 -16.35 19.62 6.52
CA HIS A 287 -16.68 20.96 6.06
C HIS A 287 -15.93 22.09 6.80
N LYS A 288 -15.37 21.84 7.99
CA LYS A 288 -14.42 22.74 8.66
C LYS A 288 -13.02 22.69 8.06
N ASN A 289 -12.69 21.64 7.32
CA ASN A 289 -11.36 21.41 6.74
C ASN A 289 -11.45 21.05 5.26
N PRO A 290 -12.07 21.89 4.40
CA PRO A 290 -12.15 21.61 2.97
C PRO A 290 -10.75 21.59 2.34
N ARG A 291 -10.51 20.66 1.40
CA ARG A 291 -9.21 20.48 0.75
C ARG A 291 -9.36 20.03 -0.69
N PHE A 292 -8.61 20.67 -1.58
CA PHE A 292 -8.36 20.19 -2.93
C PHE A 292 -7.41 19.00 -2.92
N VAL A 293 -7.28 18.28 -4.05
CA VAL A 293 -6.30 17.19 -4.18
C VAL A 293 -4.87 17.71 -3.98
N GLU A 294 -4.58 18.93 -4.45
CA GLU A 294 -3.30 19.61 -4.31
C GLU A 294 -2.97 19.89 -2.84
N ASP A 295 -3.96 20.33 -2.07
CA ASP A 295 -3.79 20.62 -0.65
C ASP A 295 -3.48 19.37 0.15
N CYS A 296 -4.13 18.25 -0.21
CA CYS A 296 -3.83 16.94 0.40
C CYS A 296 -2.36 16.54 0.14
N VAL A 297 -1.88 16.66 -1.11
CA VAL A 297 -0.50 16.33 -1.48
C VAL A 297 0.50 17.22 -0.73
N ARG A 298 0.26 18.55 -0.67
CA ARG A 298 1.11 19.51 0.06
C ARG A 298 1.15 19.21 1.55
N GLU A 299 0.00 18.92 2.15
CA GLU A 299 -0.09 18.60 3.57
C GLU A 299 0.61 17.29 3.91
N ILE A 300 0.50 16.26 3.05
CA ILE A 300 1.26 15.02 3.19
C ILE A 300 2.76 15.32 3.15
N ALA A 301 3.25 16.09 2.16
CA ALA A 301 4.65 16.44 2.04
C ALA A 301 5.19 17.16 3.29
N LYS A 302 4.45 18.15 3.79
CA LYS A 302 4.77 18.87 5.02
C LYS A 302 4.87 17.94 6.24
N LYS A 303 3.90 17.03 6.40
CA LYS A 303 3.89 16.06 7.51
C LYS A 303 5.00 15.01 7.40
N VAL A 304 5.37 14.60 6.18
CA VAL A 304 6.51 13.70 5.94
C VAL A 304 7.80 14.33 6.45
N LEU A 305 8.07 15.59 6.11
CA LEU A 305 9.26 16.30 6.58
C LEU A 305 9.28 16.50 8.10
N ALA A 306 8.11 16.73 8.70
CA ALA A 306 8.01 16.89 10.16
C ALA A 306 8.21 15.56 10.91
N GLU A 307 7.73 14.44 10.34
CA GLU A 307 7.72 13.12 10.99
C GLU A 307 9.01 12.32 10.78
N PHE A 308 9.67 12.47 9.62
CA PHE A 308 10.82 11.65 9.19
C PHE A 308 12.10 12.50 9.02
N LYS A 309 12.41 13.29 10.04
CA LYS A 309 13.58 14.20 10.04
C LYS A 309 14.93 13.50 9.93
N GLU A 310 14.98 12.24 10.35
CA GLU A 310 16.18 11.40 10.36
C GLU A 310 16.47 10.70 9.03
N LEU A 311 15.54 10.74 8.06
CA LEU A 311 15.78 10.12 6.77
C LEU A 311 16.82 10.89 5.96
N PRO A 312 17.70 10.19 5.21
CA PRO A 312 18.63 10.82 4.30
C PRO A 312 17.96 11.71 3.27
N GLY A 313 18.66 12.76 2.86
CA GLY A 313 18.14 13.70 1.89
C GLY A 313 17.83 13.11 0.52
N ASP A 314 18.45 11.98 0.13
CA ASP A 314 18.22 11.25 -1.11
C ASP A 314 17.06 10.22 -1.04
N SER A 315 16.43 10.05 0.13
CA SER A 315 15.23 9.22 0.27
C SER A 315 14.12 9.74 -0.64
N LEU A 316 13.61 8.89 -1.53
CA LEU A 316 12.60 9.26 -2.52
C LEU A 316 11.20 9.12 -1.95
N ILE A 317 10.41 10.18 -2.03
CA ILE A 317 9.03 10.24 -1.56
C ILE A 317 8.11 10.31 -2.78
N THR A 318 7.10 9.44 -2.81
CA THR A 318 6.02 9.47 -3.81
C THR A 318 4.70 9.68 -3.09
N ILE A 319 4.01 10.77 -3.40
CA ILE A 319 2.72 11.16 -2.83
C ILE A 319 1.72 11.26 -3.98
N LYS A 320 0.52 10.67 -3.78
CA LYS A 320 -0.59 10.78 -4.74
C LYS A 320 -1.89 11.01 -3.99
N GLN A 321 -2.76 11.80 -4.56
CA GLN A 321 -4.14 11.96 -4.10
C GLN A 321 -5.08 11.85 -5.30
N THR A 322 -6.10 11.01 -5.18
CA THR A 322 -7.19 10.89 -6.15
C THR A 322 -8.50 11.16 -5.44
N ASN A 323 -9.30 12.08 -5.94
CA ASN A 323 -10.66 12.33 -5.45
C ASN A 323 -11.67 11.81 -6.47
N GLU A 324 -12.55 10.91 -6.04
CA GLU A 324 -13.69 10.40 -6.85
C GLU A 324 -14.79 11.47 -6.84
N GLU A 325 -14.69 12.45 -7.74
CA GLU A 325 -15.52 13.66 -7.73
C GLU A 325 -17.03 13.34 -7.81
N SER A 326 -17.81 13.90 -6.87
CA SER A 326 -19.25 13.58 -6.78
C SER A 326 -20.14 14.33 -7.77
N ILE A 327 -19.67 15.48 -8.29
CA ILE A 327 -20.41 16.31 -9.24
C ILE A 327 -19.83 16.29 -10.67
N HIS A 328 -18.70 15.59 -10.86
CA HIS A 328 -18.02 15.43 -12.15
C HIS A 328 -17.98 13.96 -12.57
N GLN A 329 -17.80 13.69 -13.88
CA GLN A 329 -17.69 12.34 -14.42
C GLN A 329 -16.25 11.79 -14.40
N HIS A 330 -15.30 12.54 -13.91
CA HIS A 330 -13.89 12.21 -13.84
C HIS A 330 -13.39 12.39 -12.41
N ASP A 331 -12.27 11.75 -12.10
CA ASP A 331 -11.55 11.92 -10.85
C ASP A 331 -10.60 13.12 -10.95
N ALA A 332 -10.43 13.86 -9.85
CA ALA A 332 -9.34 14.81 -9.70
C ALA A 332 -8.09 14.09 -9.19
N TYR A 333 -6.91 14.51 -9.65
CA TYR A 333 -5.65 13.85 -9.31
C TYR A 333 -4.51 14.85 -9.12
N ALA A 334 -3.69 14.62 -8.08
CA ALA A 334 -2.43 15.32 -7.86
C ALA A 334 -1.34 14.32 -7.42
N GLU A 335 -0.11 14.57 -7.84
CA GLU A 335 1.06 13.78 -7.49
C GLU A 335 2.29 14.66 -7.25
N ARG A 336 3.13 14.29 -6.29
CA ARG A 336 4.48 14.81 -6.11
C ARG A 336 5.43 13.64 -5.89
N GLN A 337 6.48 13.58 -6.69
CA GLN A 337 7.62 12.72 -6.48
C GLN A 337 8.86 13.57 -6.31
N ALA A 338 9.53 13.44 -5.18
CA ALA A 338 10.72 14.20 -4.84
C ALA A 338 11.54 13.51 -3.77
N THR A 339 12.79 13.88 -3.64
CA THR A 339 13.63 13.52 -2.51
C THR A 339 13.27 14.35 -1.25
N ILE A 340 13.65 13.86 -0.08
CA ILE A 340 13.52 14.61 1.18
C ILE A 340 14.22 15.97 1.08
N ALA A 341 15.41 16.03 0.48
CA ALA A 341 16.17 17.27 0.30
C ALA A 341 15.43 18.29 -0.58
N GLU A 342 14.83 17.85 -1.70
CA GLU A 342 14.03 18.70 -2.58
C GLU A 342 12.79 19.26 -1.86
N LEU A 343 12.03 18.40 -1.16
CA LEU A 343 10.86 18.84 -0.39
C LEU A 343 11.24 19.82 0.73
N PHE A 344 12.37 19.57 1.40
CA PHE A 344 12.87 20.47 2.45
C PHE A 344 13.24 21.84 1.88
N TYR A 345 13.91 21.87 0.73
CA TYR A 345 14.27 23.13 0.05
C TYR A 345 13.02 23.91 -0.39
N GLU A 346 12.04 23.23 -1.02
CA GLU A 346 10.79 23.88 -1.46
C GLU A 346 9.99 24.50 -0.30
N LEU A 347 9.95 23.82 0.86
CA LEU A 347 9.17 24.31 2.01
C LEU A 347 9.89 25.38 2.84
N ASN A 348 11.23 25.46 2.79
CA ASN A 348 12.01 26.39 3.61
C ASN A 348 12.81 27.40 2.77
N GLY A 349 12.93 27.20 1.44
CA GLY A 349 13.72 28.05 0.54
C GLY A 349 13.11 29.44 0.27
N ASP A 350 11.79 29.58 0.28
CA ASP A 350 11.09 30.86 0.08
C ASP A 350 11.20 31.82 1.28
N SER A 351 11.83 31.42 2.38
CA SER A 351 12.02 32.27 3.56
C SER A 351 13.19 33.25 3.44
N THR A 352 13.90 33.30 2.31
CA THR A 352 15.10 34.14 2.12
C THR A 352 14.92 35.28 1.10
N GLU A 353 13.73 35.41 0.48
CA GLU A 353 13.38 36.59 -0.33
C GLU A 353 12.22 37.35 0.34
N GLY A 354 12.55 38.16 1.34
CA GLY A 354 11.70 39.10 2.03
C GLY A 354 12.47 40.38 2.38
#